data_e7223b92b7d60ee4bf246de364012b34
#
_entry.id   e7223b92b7d60ee4bf246de364012b34
#
_cell.length_a   1.000
_cell.length_b   1.000
_cell.length_c   1.000
_cell.angle_alpha   90.00
_cell.angle_beta   90.00
_cell.angle_gamma   90.00
#
_symmetry.space_group_name_H-M   'P 1'
#
loop_
_entity.id
_entity.type
_entity.pdbx_description
1 polymer ?
#
loop_
_entity_poly.entity_id
_entity_poly.type
_entity_poly.pdbx_seq_one_letter_code
_entity_poly.pdbx_strand_id
1 'polypeptide(L)'
;MKELKTAGVRLPDSPLVPYPSRSLVPERDVRYTPVLEASRLGIDFGGLTAVDDFTLTIGRTEIAGLIGPNGAGKTTVFNLLTSVYQPTRGSILINGMPTAGKSTHQVSRMGIARTFQNIRLYNDMSVIDNVKVGMHNSVRENLLAAVTHGFGYRKAERQAEATALEMLDFFGMADLAHAQAGSLPYGAQRRLEIVRALASGPLLLLLDEPAAGMNPSETAELMENIRRIRDTFQIAILLIEHDMNCLLYTSDAAD
;
A
#
# COMPACT_ATOMS: atom_id res chain seq x y z
N MET A 1 -0.45 26.86 -10.97
CA MET A 1 -0.26 25.42 -10.66
C MET A 1 1.03 25.27 -9.90
N LYS A 2 0.99 24.82 -8.63
CA LYS A 2 2.22 24.56 -7.88
C LYS A 2 2.68 23.14 -8.23
N GLU A 3 3.90 23.03 -8.75
CA GLU A 3 4.56 21.74 -8.95
C GLU A 3 4.58 20.94 -7.64
N LEU A 4 4.07 19.73 -7.70
CA LEU A 4 4.23 18.75 -6.64
C LEU A 4 5.71 18.34 -6.62
N LYS A 5 6.42 18.74 -5.57
CA LYS A 5 7.82 18.29 -5.37
C LYS A 5 7.78 16.84 -4.89
N THR A 6 8.28 15.93 -5.71
CA THR A 6 8.67 14.60 -5.28
C THR A 6 10.01 14.71 -4.57
N ALA A 7 10.04 14.41 -3.28
CA ALA A 7 11.29 14.22 -2.56
C ALA A 7 11.75 12.78 -2.78
N GLY A 8 12.46 12.55 -3.88
CA GLY A 8 13.08 11.26 -4.17
C GLY A 8 14.39 11.13 -3.41
N VAL A 9 14.41 10.34 -2.35
CA VAL A 9 15.65 9.91 -1.71
C VAL A 9 16.04 8.58 -2.30
N ARG A 10 17.09 8.55 -3.12
CA ARG A 10 17.77 7.31 -3.47
C ARG A 10 18.60 6.87 -2.26
N LEU A 11 18.21 5.77 -1.63
CA LEU A 11 19.07 5.14 -0.64
C LEU A 11 20.27 4.49 -1.34
N PRO A 12 21.50 4.64 -0.78
CA PRO A 12 22.63 3.81 -1.16
C PRO A 12 22.30 2.34 -0.87
N ASP A 13 22.95 1.43 -1.58
CA ASP A 13 22.84 -0.02 -1.50
C ASP A 13 22.80 -0.52 -0.03
N SER A 14 21.64 -0.48 0.61
CA SER A 14 21.44 -1.13 1.90
C SER A 14 21.31 -2.63 1.67
N PRO A 15 22.03 -3.48 2.42
CA PRO A 15 21.90 -4.92 2.25
C PRO A 15 20.44 -5.32 2.49
N LEU A 16 19.84 -5.98 1.51
CA LEU A 16 18.48 -6.52 1.58
C LEU A 16 18.34 -7.33 2.87
N VAL A 17 17.58 -6.85 3.83
CA VAL A 17 17.16 -7.68 4.96
C VAL A 17 16.15 -8.69 4.40
N PRO A 18 16.47 -9.98 4.40
CA PRO A 18 15.55 -10.95 3.83
C PRO A 18 14.28 -10.95 4.67
N TYR A 19 13.16 -10.59 4.04
CA TYR A 19 11.85 -10.80 4.64
C TYR A 19 11.65 -12.31 4.85
N PRO A 20 11.07 -12.74 5.98
CA PRO A 20 11.07 -14.13 6.41
C PRO A 20 10.41 -15.10 5.42
N SER A 21 9.57 -14.63 4.53
CA SER A 21 8.93 -15.48 3.53
C SER A 21 9.21 -14.98 2.11
N ARG A 22 10.22 -15.57 1.47
CA ARG A 22 10.56 -15.38 0.04
C ARG A 22 9.37 -15.63 -0.92
N SER A 23 8.31 -16.29 -0.47
CA SER A 23 7.13 -16.59 -1.28
C SER A 23 6.21 -15.40 -1.51
N LEU A 24 6.21 -14.39 -0.64
CA LEU A 24 5.35 -13.21 -0.75
C LEU A 24 6.01 -12.02 -1.43
N VAL A 25 7.33 -11.97 -1.44
CA VAL A 25 8.10 -10.89 -2.05
C VAL A 25 8.99 -11.49 -3.13
N PRO A 26 8.54 -11.58 -4.39
CA PRO A 26 9.39 -12.05 -5.48
C PRO A 26 10.63 -11.16 -5.60
N GLU A 27 11.77 -11.75 -5.99
CA GLU A 27 12.98 -10.99 -6.31
C GLU A 27 12.61 -9.87 -7.29
N ARG A 28 12.91 -8.63 -6.90
CA ARG A 28 12.54 -7.43 -7.66
C ARG A 28 13.80 -6.75 -8.15
N ASP A 29 13.86 -6.48 -9.45
CA ASP A 29 14.86 -5.56 -9.98
C ASP A 29 14.44 -4.12 -9.64
N VAL A 30 15.08 -3.55 -8.62
CA VAL A 30 14.77 -2.22 -8.11
C VAL A 30 15.47 -1.08 -8.88
N ARG A 31 16.26 -1.39 -9.92
CA ARG A 31 17.20 -0.43 -10.47
C ARG A 31 16.72 0.39 -11.66
N TYR A 32 15.77 -0.10 -12.46
CA TYR A 32 15.62 0.44 -13.83
C TYR A 32 14.24 0.88 -14.27
N THR A 33 13.16 0.52 -13.59
CA THR A 33 11.80 0.86 -14.03
C THR A 33 11.00 1.47 -12.90
N PRO A 34 10.39 2.67 -13.08
CA PRO A 34 9.45 3.21 -12.12
C PRO A 34 8.33 2.21 -11.83
N VAL A 35 7.87 2.18 -10.57
CA VAL A 35 6.71 1.36 -10.21
C VAL A 35 5.42 2.01 -10.69
N LEU A 36 5.40 3.35 -10.72
CA LEU A 36 4.26 4.14 -11.17
C LEU A 36 4.73 5.29 -12.07
N GLU A 37 4.06 5.46 -13.20
CA GLU A 37 4.16 6.62 -14.07
C GLU A 37 2.76 7.12 -14.38
N ALA A 38 2.45 8.32 -13.93
CA ALA A 38 1.22 9.05 -14.21
C ALA A 38 1.58 10.28 -15.05
N SER A 39 1.08 10.36 -16.29
CA SER A 39 1.46 11.42 -17.22
C SER A 39 0.25 12.26 -17.61
N ARG A 40 0.31 13.55 -17.27
CA ARG A 40 -0.68 14.56 -17.62
C ARG A 40 -2.13 14.12 -17.38
N LEU A 41 -2.39 13.55 -16.20
CA LEU A 41 -3.71 13.07 -15.84
C LEU A 41 -4.69 14.22 -15.70
N GLY A 42 -5.86 14.04 -16.27
CA GLY A 42 -7.02 14.91 -16.07
C GLY A 42 -8.29 14.11 -15.93
N ILE A 43 -9.22 14.61 -15.11
CA ILE A 43 -10.57 14.07 -15.00
C ILE A 43 -11.58 15.19 -14.82
N ASP A 44 -12.66 15.09 -15.59
CA ASP A 44 -13.77 16.03 -15.60
C ASP A 44 -15.06 15.35 -15.14
N PHE A 45 -15.79 15.94 -14.20
CA PHE A 45 -17.09 15.49 -13.71
C PHE A 45 -18.15 16.56 -14.03
N GLY A 46 -19.02 16.31 -15.00
CA GLY A 46 -20.15 17.18 -15.29
C GLY A 46 -19.79 18.65 -15.51
N GLY A 47 -18.65 18.93 -16.13
CA GLY A 47 -18.15 20.30 -16.36
C GLY A 47 -17.21 20.84 -15.29
N LEU A 48 -16.99 20.11 -14.18
CA LEU A 48 -16.01 20.45 -13.16
C LEU A 48 -14.73 19.64 -13.40
N THR A 49 -13.61 20.29 -13.63
CA THR A 49 -12.30 19.64 -13.69
C THR A 49 -11.77 19.41 -12.27
N ALA A 50 -11.71 18.15 -11.85
CA ALA A 50 -11.26 17.79 -10.51
C ALA A 50 -9.75 17.56 -10.43
N VAL A 51 -9.12 17.12 -11.52
CA VAL A 51 -7.66 17.02 -11.69
C VAL A 51 -7.32 17.52 -13.08
N ASP A 52 -6.26 18.32 -13.19
CA ASP A 52 -5.78 18.84 -14.46
C ASP A 52 -4.26 18.78 -14.53
N ASP A 53 -3.75 18.19 -15.60
CA ASP A 53 -2.32 18.08 -15.96
C ASP A 53 -1.42 17.52 -14.83
N PHE A 54 -1.94 16.55 -14.06
CA PHE A 54 -1.18 15.93 -12.97
C PHE A 54 -0.18 14.93 -13.52
N THR A 55 1.09 15.10 -13.14
CA THR A 55 2.20 14.19 -13.51
C THR A 55 2.96 13.75 -12.28
N LEU A 56 3.20 12.44 -12.15
CA LEU A 56 3.91 11.82 -11.03
C LEU A 56 4.64 10.58 -11.50
N THR A 57 5.90 10.45 -11.10
CA THR A 57 6.69 9.22 -11.30
C THR A 57 7.22 8.76 -9.95
N ILE A 58 7.06 7.48 -9.62
CA ILE A 58 7.53 6.89 -8.36
C ILE A 58 8.48 5.73 -8.67
N GLY A 59 9.67 5.77 -8.09
CA GLY A 59 10.65 4.69 -8.12
C GLY A 59 10.25 3.50 -7.23
N ARG A 60 11.01 2.40 -7.30
CA ARG A 60 10.62 1.13 -6.68
C ARG A 60 10.69 1.09 -5.15
N THR A 61 11.52 1.88 -4.53
CA THR A 61 11.69 1.96 -3.06
C THR A 61 11.58 3.40 -2.58
N GLU A 62 10.78 4.19 -3.27
CA GLU A 62 10.59 5.59 -2.99
C GLU A 62 9.38 5.80 -2.06
N ILE A 63 9.51 6.73 -1.12
CA ILE A 63 8.38 7.29 -0.38
C ILE A 63 8.06 8.64 -1.01
N ALA A 64 6.88 8.76 -1.59
CA ALA A 64 6.38 9.98 -2.17
C ALA A 64 5.19 10.52 -1.37
N GLY A 65 5.05 11.84 -1.28
CA GLY A 65 3.94 12.50 -0.59
C GLY A 65 3.10 13.34 -1.53
N LEU A 66 1.78 13.20 -1.45
CA LEU A 66 0.81 14.04 -2.11
C LEU A 66 0.20 15.01 -1.09
N ILE A 67 0.64 16.27 -1.13
CA ILE A 67 0.23 17.30 -0.19
C ILE A 67 -0.65 18.33 -0.90
N GLY A 68 -1.62 18.85 -0.17
CA GLY A 68 -2.46 19.95 -0.64
C GLY A 68 -3.65 20.18 0.28
N PRO A 69 -4.34 21.31 0.15
CA PRO A 69 -5.53 21.59 0.94
C PRO A 69 -6.68 20.61 0.65
N ASN A 70 -7.72 20.66 1.50
CA ASN A 70 -8.94 19.91 1.22
C ASN A 70 -9.55 20.39 -0.11
N GLY A 71 -10.07 19.45 -0.89
CA GLY A 71 -10.60 19.74 -2.23
C GLY A 71 -9.57 19.90 -3.34
N ALA A 72 -8.26 19.77 -3.07
CA ALA A 72 -7.21 19.85 -4.10
C ALA A 72 -7.15 18.63 -5.05
N GLY A 73 -8.09 17.69 -4.96
CA GLY A 73 -8.14 16.53 -5.86
C GLY A 73 -7.28 15.33 -5.43
N LYS A 74 -6.64 15.34 -4.24
CA LYS A 74 -5.76 14.25 -3.77
C LYS A 74 -6.43 12.87 -3.81
N THR A 75 -7.61 12.75 -3.21
CA THR A 75 -8.39 11.50 -3.22
C THR A 75 -8.83 11.12 -4.64
N THR A 76 -9.09 12.12 -5.50
CA THR A 76 -9.41 11.87 -6.91
C THR A 76 -8.20 11.28 -7.64
N VAL A 77 -6.98 11.78 -7.37
CA VAL A 77 -5.74 11.19 -7.89
C VAL A 77 -5.62 9.74 -7.44
N PHE A 78 -5.81 9.42 -6.16
CA PHE A 78 -5.78 8.03 -5.68
C PHE A 78 -6.83 7.14 -6.37
N ASN A 79 -8.03 7.69 -6.61
CA ASN A 79 -9.08 6.98 -7.34
C ASN A 79 -8.72 6.71 -8.79
N LEU A 80 -7.99 7.63 -9.44
CA LEU A 80 -7.42 7.42 -10.78
C LEU A 80 -6.34 6.35 -10.77
N LEU A 81 -5.37 6.43 -9.84
CA LEU A 81 -4.27 5.47 -9.72
C LEU A 81 -4.75 4.05 -9.44
N THR A 82 -5.88 3.88 -8.76
CA THR A 82 -6.49 2.59 -8.44
C THR A 82 -7.58 2.15 -9.42
N SER A 83 -7.80 2.90 -10.52
CA SER A 83 -8.85 2.65 -11.51
C SER A 83 -10.28 2.58 -10.92
N VAL A 84 -10.53 3.26 -9.81
CA VAL A 84 -11.91 3.56 -9.36
C VAL A 84 -12.56 4.53 -10.34
N TYR A 85 -11.76 5.48 -10.83
CA TYR A 85 -12.12 6.34 -11.97
C TYR A 85 -11.12 6.12 -13.11
N GLN A 86 -11.60 6.24 -14.35
CA GLN A 86 -10.72 6.28 -15.52
C GLN A 86 -10.41 7.75 -15.86
N PRO A 87 -9.14 8.09 -16.14
CA PRO A 87 -8.79 9.46 -16.55
C PRO A 87 -9.46 9.81 -17.88
N THR A 88 -9.92 11.06 -18.02
CA THR A 88 -10.39 11.60 -19.31
C THR A 88 -9.22 12.02 -20.19
N ARG A 89 -8.08 12.36 -19.59
CA ARG A 89 -6.83 12.74 -20.25
C ARG A 89 -5.64 12.11 -19.55
N GLY A 90 -4.57 11.87 -20.30
CA GLY A 90 -3.32 11.32 -19.79
C GLY A 90 -3.32 9.80 -19.71
N SER A 91 -2.30 9.25 -19.08
CA SER A 91 -2.10 7.81 -18.95
C SER A 91 -1.45 7.42 -17.63
N ILE A 92 -1.70 6.19 -17.20
CA ILE A 92 -1.10 5.59 -16.00
C ILE A 92 -0.46 4.27 -16.40
N LEU A 93 0.82 4.11 -16.04
CA LEU A 93 1.55 2.87 -16.17
C LEU A 93 1.92 2.36 -14.77
N ILE A 94 1.76 1.06 -14.55
CA ILE A 94 2.24 0.36 -13.36
C ILE A 94 3.26 -0.66 -13.83
N ASN A 95 4.48 -0.54 -13.34
CA ASN A 95 5.58 -1.40 -13.77
C ASN A 95 5.69 -1.48 -15.31
N GLY A 96 5.56 -0.33 -16.00
CA GLY A 96 5.58 -0.20 -17.45
C GLY A 96 4.31 -0.68 -18.19
N MET A 97 3.32 -1.21 -17.47
CA MET A 97 2.08 -1.74 -18.08
C MET A 97 0.92 -0.73 -17.94
N PRO A 98 0.16 -0.43 -19.01
CA PRO A 98 -0.94 0.52 -18.96
C PRO A 98 -2.13 0.00 -18.14
N THR A 99 -2.79 0.93 -17.42
CA THR A 99 -4.00 0.64 -16.64
C THR A 99 -5.30 0.94 -17.37
N ALA A 100 -5.22 1.57 -18.56
CA ALA A 100 -6.40 1.95 -19.34
C ALA A 100 -7.34 0.75 -19.54
N GLY A 101 -8.63 0.95 -19.26
CA GLY A 101 -9.67 -0.08 -19.39
C GLY A 101 -9.59 -1.22 -18.36
N LYS A 102 -8.66 -1.17 -17.40
CA LYS A 102 -8.56 -2.18 -16.34
C LYS A 102 -9.48 -1.84 -15.17
N SER A 103 -10.07 -2.86 -14.56
CA SER A 103 -10.83 -2.72 -13.32
C SER A 103 -9.89 -2.54 -12.12
N THR A 104 -10.42 -2.04 -11.00
CA THR A 104 -9.71 -1.91 -9.72
C THR A 104 -9.04 -3.23 -9.29
N HIS A 105 -9.74 -4.35 -9.45
CA HIS A 105 -9.17 -5.67 -9.15
C HIS A 105 -7.96 -6.01 -10.03
N GLN A 106 -8.03 -5.73 -11.33
CA GLN A 106 -6.90 -5.96 -12.24
C GLN A 106 -5.71 -5.07 -11.90
N VAL A 107 -5.95 -3.81 -11.54
CA VAL A 107 -4.90 -2.87 -11.12
C VAL A 107 -4.28 -3.31 -9.80
N SER A 108 -5.08 -3.77 -8.83
CA SER A 108 -4.55 -4.36 -7.60
C SER A 108 -3.61 -5.54 -7.89
N ARG A 109 -3.96 -6.42 -8.83
CA ARG A 109 -3.10 -7.54 -9.25
C ARG A 109 -1.85 -7.12 -10.02
N MET A 110 -1.78 -5.88 -10.52
CA MET A 110 -0.54 -5.31 -11.08
C MET A 110 0.43 -4.85 -9.99
N GLY A 111 0.04 -4.92 -8.72
CA GLY A 111 0.89 -4.65 -7.58
C GLY A 111 0.57 -3.33 -6.85
N ILE A 112 -0.64 -2.80 -6.96
CA ILE A 112 -1.08 -1.67 -6.13
C ILE A 112 -1.96 -2.17 -4.99
N ALA A 113 -1.61 -1.78 -3.74
CA ALA A 113 -2.52 -1.88 -2.60
C ALA A 113 -2.84 -0.48 -2.07
N ARG A 114 -4.03 -0.31 -1.50
CA ARG A 114 -4.48 0.95 -0.91
C ARG A 114 -5.15 0.71 0.43
N THR A 115 -4.82 1.55 1.43
CA THR A 115 -5.65 1.76 2.61
C THR A 115 -6.68 2.85 2.32
N PHE A 116 -7.72 2.93 3.13
CA PHE A 116 -8.75 3.94 3.00
C PHE A 116 -8.72 4.88 4.20
N GLN A 117 -9.23 6.11 4.02
CA GLN A 117 -9.36 7.07 5.12
C GLN A 117 -10.17 6.48 6.29
N ASN A 118 -11.30 5.83 5.99
CA ASN A 118 -12.06 5.06 6.96
C ASN A 118 -11.55 3.61 7.00
N ILE A 119 -11.20 3.12 8.17
CA ILE A 119 -10.71 1.75 8.37
C ILE A 119 -11.74 0.74 7.83
N ARG A 120 -11.28 -0.15 6.97
CA ARG A 120 -12.11 -1.20 6.36
C ARG A 120 -11.60 -2.57 6.74
N LEU A 121 -11.87 -2.99 7.96
CA LEU A 121 -11.57 -4.33 8.46
C LEU A 121 -12.83 -5.20 8.43
N TYR A 122 -12.62 -6.51 8.41
CA TYR A 122 -13.66 -7.49 8.70
C TYR A 122 -13.77 -7.62 10.22
N ASN A 123 -14.62 -6.78 10.83
CA ASN A 123 -14.70 -6.59 12.27
C ASN A 123 -15.02 -7.87 13.05
N ASP A 124 -15.79 -8.77 12.45
CA ASP A 124 -16.22 -10.05 13.06
C ASP A 124 -15.17 -11.16 12.90
N MET A 125 -14.13 -10.93 12.10
CA MET A 125 -13.04 -11.88 11.90
C MET A 125 -11.89 -11.61 12.89
N SER A 126 -11.06 -12.64 13.11
CA SER A 126 -9.84 -12.48 13.88
C SER A 126 -8.83 -11.58 13.14
N VAL A 127 -7.86 -11.07 13.88
CA VAL A 127 -6.73 -10.29 13.35
C VAL A 127 -5.98 -11.08 12.27
N ILE A 128 -5.62 -12.33 12.57
CA ILE A 128 -4.90 -13.20 11.62
C ILE A 128 -5.72 -13.51 10.38
N ASP A 129 -7.05 -13.70 10.50
CA ASP A 129 -7.90 -13.96 9.34
C ASP A 129 -8.02 -12.74 8.44
N ASN A 130 -8.05 -11.52 9.00
CA ASN A 130 -7.96 -10.29 8.22
C ASN A 130 -6.68 -10.25 7.37
N VAL A 131 -5.54 -10.66 7.92
CA VAL A 131 -4.26 -10.72 7.18
C VAL A 131 -4.33 -11.78 6.09
N LYS A 132 -4.83 -12.98 6.41
CA LYS A 132 -4.99 -14.10 5.45
C LYS A 132 -5.88 -13.71 4.25
N VAL A 133 -6.96 -12.94 4.48
CA VAL A 133 -7.79 -12.40 3.39
C VAL A 133 -6.95 -11.50 2.47
N GLY A 134 -6.04 -10.69 3.01
CA GLY A 134 -5.11 -9.87 2.21
C GLY A 134 -4.22 -10.70 1.29
N MET A 135 -3.83 -11.91 1.70
CA MET A 135 -2.96 -12.82 0.93
C MET A 135 -3.63 -13.45 -0.29
N HIS A 136 -4.95 -13.36 -0.42
CA HIS A 136 -5.70 -14.05 -1.49
C HIS A 136 -5.22 -13.70 -2.91
N ASN A 137 -4.69 -12.50 -3.13
CA ASN A 137 -4.11 -12.11 -4.43
C ASN A 137 -2.78 -12.79 -4.71
N SER A 138 -2.04 -13.21 -3.69
CA SER A 138 -0.69 -13.79 -3.79
C SER A 138 -0.71 -15.31 -3.89
N VAL A 139 -1.78 -15.96 -3.39
CA VAL A 139 -1.94 -17.42 -3.40
C VAL A 139 -2.76 -17.81 -4.63
N ARG A 140 -2.14 -18.45 -5.61
CA ARG A 140 -2.87 -19.12 -6.70
C ARG A 140 -3.56 -20.36 -6.14
N GLU A 141 -4.71 -20.22 -5.55
CA GLU A 141 -5.52 -21.36 -5.16
C GLU A 141 -6.13 -22.01 -6.39
N ASN A 142 -5.80 -23.31 -6.58
CA ASN A 142 -6.54 -24.14 -7.49
C ASN A 142 -7.92 -24.43 -6.83
N LEU A 143 -8.99 -23.91 -7.39
CA LEU A 143 -10.37 -24.10 -6.89
C LEU A 143 -10.66 -25.60 -6.61
N LEU A 144 -10.12 -26.51 -7.41
CA LEU A 144 -10.23 -27.94 -7.22
C LEU A 144 -9.53 -28.44 -5.96
N ALA A 145 -8.36 -27.85 -5.60
CA ALA A 145 -7.65 -28.21 -4.38
C ALA A 145 -8.36 -27.70 -3.13
N ALA A 146 -9.00 -26.53 -3.20
CA ALA A 146 -9.80 -25.96 -2.12
C ALA A 146 -11.05 -26.81 -1.84
N VAL A 147 -11.74 -27.31 -2.87
CA VAL A 147 -12.95 -28.15 -2.74
C VAL A 147 -12.63 -29.55 -2.21
N THR A 148 -11.45 -30.12 -2.54
CA THR A 148 -11.10 -31.48 -2.15
C THR A 148 -10.43 -31.60 -0.78
N HIS A 149 -10.13 -30.48 -0.09
CA HIS A 149 -9.39 -30.46 1.19
C HIS A 149 -8.15 -31.36 1.21
N GLY A 150 -7.47 -31.51 0.07
CA GLY A 150 -6.33 -32.38 -0.11
C GLY A 150 -5.10 -32.00 0.74
N PHE A 151 -4.10 -32.89 0.82
CA PHE A 151 -2.85 -32.67 1.58
C PHE A 151 -2.14 -31.35 1.19
N GLY A 152 -2.28 -30.88 -0.05
CA GLY A 152 -1.77 -29.59 -0.51
C GLY A 152 -2.44 -28.38 0.12
N TYR A 153 -3.75 -28.43 0.35
CA TYR A 153 -4.49 -27.35 0.97
C TYR A 153 -4.06 -27.10 2.42
N ARG A 154 -3.95 -28.16 3.23
CA ARG A 154 -3.49 -28.02 4.63
C ARG A 154 -2.07 -27.48 4.74
N LYS A 155 -1.20 -27.80 3.79
CA LYS A 155 0.16 -27.25 3.75
C LYS A 155 0.14 -25.76 3.39
N ALA A 156 -0.65 -25.35 2.38
CA ALA A 156 -0.81 -23.96 1.96
C ALA A 156 -1.43 -23.12 3.09
N GLU A 157 -2.43 -23.65 3.79
CA GLU A 157 -3.08 -22.98 4.92
C GLU A 157 -2.11 -22.73 6.09
N ARG A 158 -1.34 -23.75 6.48
CA ARG A 158 -0.31 -23.60 7.53
C ARG A 158 0.77 -22.60 7.13
N GLN A 159 1.13 -22.56 5.85
CA GLN A 159 2.10 -21.59 5.36
C GLN A 159 1.54 -20.17 5.36
N ALA A 160 0.30 -19.99 4.97
CA ALA A 160 -0.40 -18.71 5.04
C ALA A 160 -0.52 -18.22 6.49
N GLU A 161 -0.87 -19.13 7.43
CA GLU A 161 -0.95 -18.84 8.86
C GLU A 161 0.42 -18.42 9.41
N ALA A 162 1.47 -19.18 9.14
CA ALA A 162 2.83 -18.86 9.57
C ALA A 162 3.27 -17.48 9.04
N THR A 163 3.05 -17.21 7.76
CA THR A 163 3.38 -15.92 7.16
C THR A 163 2.55 -14.78 7.74
N ALA A 164 1.25 -15.02 8.02
CA ALA A 164 0.41 -14.01 8.67
C ALA A 164 0.91 -13.66 10.07
N LEU A 165 1.33 -14.67 10.86
CA LEU A 165 1.92 -14.48 12.18
C LEU A 165 3.23 -13.69 12.11
N GLU A 166 4.11 -14.01 11.16
CA GLU A 166 5.36 -13.27 10.94
C GLU A 166 5.10 -11.81 10.57
N MET A 167 4.09 -11.54 9.72
CA MET A 167 3.69 -10.18 9.41
C MET A 167 3.14 -9.45 10.63
N LEU A 168 2.31 -10.10 11.43
CA LEU A 168 1.78 -9.53 12.67
C LEU A 168 2.90 -9.26 13.68
N ASP A 169 3.88 -10.13 13.80
CA ASP A 169 5.06 -9.98 14.68
C ASP A 169 5.88 -8.74 14.28
N PHE A 170 6.11 -8.54 12.98
CA PHE A 170 6.79 -7.34 12.47
C PHE A 170 6.14 -6.03 12.94
N PHE A 171 4.81 -6.03 13.12
CA PHE A 171 4.04 -4.87 13.61
C PHE A 171 3.78 -4.91 15.13
N GLY A 172 4.38 -5.86 15.86
CA GLY A 172 4.14 -6.03 17.31
C GLY A 172 2.71 -6.42 17.63
N MET A 173 2.05 -7.19 16.77
CA MET A 173 0.65 -7.60 16.89
C MET A 173 0.46 -9.11 17.01
N ALA A 174 1.54 -9.90 17.16
CA ALA A 174 1.45 -11.36 17.21
C ALA A 174 0.54 -11.86 18.34
N ASP A 175 0.63 -11.25 19.53
CA ASP A 175 -0.20 -11.60 20.69
C ASP A 175 -1.70 -11.32 20.47
N LEU A 176 -2.04 -10.48 19.51
CA LEU A 176 -3.41 -10.12 19.14
C LEU A 176 -3.96 -10.97 17.99
N ALA A 177 -3.20 -11.94 17.48
CA ALA A 177 -3.54 -12.69 16.27
C ALA A 177 -4.96 -13.30 16.30
N HIS A 178 -5.37 -13.81 17.44
CA HIS A 178 -6.68 -14.46 17.63
C HIS A 178 -7.76 -13.54 18.22
N ALA A 179 -7.44 -12.27 18.49
CA ALA A 179 -8.41 -11.29 18.93
C ALA A 179 -9.35 -10.91 17.78
N GLN A 180 -10.57 -10.50 18.09
CA GLN A 180 -11.51 -9.99 17.11
C GLN A 180 -11.04 -8.60 16.63
N ALA A 181 -10.98 -8.38 15.32
CA ALA A 181 -10.44 -7.14 14.75
C ALA A 181 -11.23 -5.89 15.18
N GLY A 182 -12.56 -6.01 15.30
CA GLY A 182 -13.42 -4.91 15.74
C GLY A 182 -13.24 -4.52 17.21
N SER A 183 -12.64 -5.37 18.05
CA SER A 183 -12.38 -5.07 19.46
C SER A 183 -11.07 -4.32 19.73
N LEU A 184 -10.23 -4.17 18.70
CA LEU A 184 -8.93 -3.52 18.81
C LEU A 184 -9.09 -2.00 19.02
N PRO A 185 -8.16 -1.36 19.78
CA PRO A 185 -8.02 0.09 19.77
C PRO A 185 -7.78 0.64 18.34
N TYR A 186 -8.21 1.88 18.09
CA TYR A 186 -8.13 2.51 16.76
C TYR A 186 -6.74 2.41 16.10
N GLY A 187 -5.67 2.73 16.81
CA GLY A 187 -4.30 2.63 16.29
C GLY A 187 -3.89 1.21 15.92
N ALA A 188 -4.36 0.18 16.65
CA ALA A 188 -4.12 -1.22 16.30
C ALA A 188 -4.95 -1.64 15.07
N GLN A 189 -6.20 -1.16 14.95
CA GLN A 189 -7.01 -1.38 13.74
C GLN A 189 -6.33 -0.76 12.52
N ARG A 190 -5.77 0.44 12.64
CA ARG A 190 -5.04 1.10 11.55
C ARG A 190 -3.79 0.32 11.13
N ARG A 191 -3.01 -0.16 12.11
CA ARG A 191 -1.87 -1.05 11.82
C ARG A 191 -2.31 -2.33 11.12
N LEU A 192 -3.38 -2.96 11.58
CA LEU A 192 -3.92 -4.17 10.94
C LEU A 192 -4.36 -3.93 9.50
N GLU A 193 -4.96 -2.77 9.20
CA GLU A 193 -5.32 -2.41 7.82
C GLU A 193 -4.08 -2.33 6.91
N ILE A 194 -2.99 -1.75 7.41
CA ILE A 194 -1.70 -1.69 6.66
C ILE A 194 -1.14 -3.11 6.49
N VAL A 195 -1.12 -3.94 7.53
CA VAL A 195 -0.66 -5.34 7.45
C VAL A 195 -1.45 -6.10 6.39
N ARG A 196 -2.77 -5.97 6.39
CA ARG A 196 -3.63 -6.62 5.39
C ARG A 196 -3.34 -6.13 3.96
N ALA A 197 -3.10 -4.85 3.77
CA ALA A 197 -2.72 -4.31 2.47
C ALA A 197 -1.36 -4.86 2.00
N LEU A 198 -0.38 -4.95 2.90
CA LEU A 198 0.94 -5.53 2.63
C LEU A 198 0.88 -7.03 2.33
N ALA A 199 -0.04 -7.75 2.95
CA ALA A 199 -0.23 -9.18 2.73
C ALA A 199 -0.58 -9.53 1.28
N SER A 200 -1.11 -8.57 0.51
CA SER A 200 -1.34 -8.74 -0.93
C SER A 200 -0.05 -8.73 -1.78
N GLY A 201 1.12 -8.49 -1.19
CA GLY A 201 2.41 -8.42 -1.87
C GLY A 201 2.53 -7.25 -2.87
N PRO A 202 2.17 -6.00 -2.51
CA PRO A 202 2.15 -4.89 -3.44
C PRO A 202 3.55 -4.49 -3.89
N LEU A 203 3.64 -3.80 -5.05
CA LEU A 203 4.81 -3.04 -5.50
C LEU A 203 4.74 -1.60 -5.01
N LEU A 204 3.51 -1.09 -4.89
CA LEU A 204 3.20 0.26 -4.45
C LEU A 204 2.07 0.22 -3.42
N LEU A 205 2.32 0.77 -2.24
CA LEU A 205 1.33 0.94 -1.18
C LEU A 205 0.85 2.40 -1.16
N LEU A 206 -0.45 2.59 -1.33
CA LEU A 206 -1.12 3.89 -1.24
C LEU A 206 -1.72 4.05 0.16
N LEU A 207 -1.29 5.06 0.91
CA LEU A 207 -1.78 5.35 2.26
C LEU A 207 -2.56 6.68 2.25
N ASP A 208 -3.85 6.61 2.53
CA ASP A 208 -4.77 7.76 2.51
C ASP A 208 -4.92 8.29 3.94
N GLU A 209 -4.26 9.42 4.25
CA GLU A 209 -4.24 10.09 5.55
C GLU A 209 -3.97 9.10 6.72
N PRO A 210 -2.86 8.36 6.68
CA PRO A 210 -2.62 7.30 7.66
C PRO A 210 -2.44 7.81 9.10
N ALA A 211 -2.05 9.07 9.29
CA ALA A 211 -1.86 9.70 10.60
C ALA A 211 -3.12 10.43 11.12
N ALA A 212 -4.24 10.40 10.38
CA ALA A 212 -5.45 11.11 10.79
C ALA A 212 -5.95 10.65 12.17
N GLY A 213 -6.13 11.60 13.08
CA GLY A 213 -6.62 11.33 14.44
C GLY A 213 -5.57 10.80 15.42
N MET A 214 -4.30 10.70 15.03
CA MET A 214 -3.18 10.30 15.88
C MET A 214 -2.58 11.48 16.61
N ASN A 215 -2.03 11.22 17.81
CA ASN A 215 -1.22 12.20 18.50
C ASN A 215 0.21 12.27 17.89
N PRO A 216 1.04 13.31 18.22
CA PRO A 216 2.37 13.45 17.62
C PRO A 216 3.30 12.25 17.82
N SER A 217 3.22 11.57 18.98
CA SER A 217 4.05 10.39 19.25
C SER A 217 3.62 9.19 18.39
N GLU A 218 2.32 8.97 18.25
CA GLU A 218 1.76 7.92 17.40
C GLU A 218 2.08 8.18 15.92
N THR A 219 2.03 9.46 15.50
CA THR A 219 2.42 9.87 14.15
C THR A 219 3.89 9.56 13.88
N ALA A 220 4.80 9.90 14.80
CA ALA A 220 6.22 9.61 14.66
C ALA A 220 6.49 8.09 14.58
N GLU A 221 5.84 7.28 15.43
CA GLU A 221 5.92 5.83 15.37
C GLU A 221 5.41 5.27 14.04
N LEU A 222 4.28 5.80 13.54
CA LEU A 222 3.74 5.39 12.25
C LEU A 222 4.72 5.71 11.10
N MET A 223 5.32 6.91 11.10
CA MET A 223 6.28 7.30 10.05
C MET A 223 7.52 6.42 10.07
N GLU A 224 8.03 6.06 11.24
CA GLU A 224 9.12 5.09 11.37
C GLU A 224 8.71 3.70 10.86
N ASN A 225 7.52 3.24 11.18
CA ASN A 225 6.99 1.99 10.65
C ASN A 225 6.87 2.02 9.12
N ILE A 226 6.48 3.15 8.52
CA ILE A 226 6.41 3.32 7.06
C ILE A 226 7.79 3.18 6.41
N ARG A 227 8.85 3.75 7.01
CA ARG A 227 10.24 3.55 6.55
C ARG A 227 10.64 2.08 6.64
N ARG A 228 10.40 1.44 7.79
CA ARG A 228 10.68 0.01 7.99
C ARG A 228 9.94 -0.87 6.98
N ILE A 229 8.70 -0.53 6.64
CA ILE A 229 7.92 -1.22 5.60
C ILE A 229 8.62 -1.10 4.25
N ARG A 230 8.96 0.13 3.81
CA ARG A 230 9.67 0.35 2.56
C ARG A 230 10.94 -0.49 2.48
N ASP A 231 11.76 -0.46 3.54
CA ASP A 231 13.08 -1.10 3.56
C ASP A 231 12.97 -2.63 3.62
N THR A 232 12.05 -3.15 4.45
CA THR A 232 11.88 -4.60 4.63
C THR A 232 11.20 -5.24 3.43
N PHE A 233 10.11 -4.62 2.94
CA PHE A 233 9.32 -5.18 1.84
C PHE A 233 9.82 -4.74 0.45
N GLN A 234 10.78 -3.80 0.40
CA GLN A 234 11.33 -3.24 -0.85
C GLN A 234 10.23 -2.76 -1.79
N ILE A 235 9.28 -1.99 -1.26
CA ILE A 235 8.13 -1.43 -1.99
C ILE A 235 8.20 0.09 -2.03
N ALA A 236 7.51 0.66 -3.01
CA ALA A 236 7.23 2.09 -3.02
C ALA A 236 6.02 2.41 -2.15
N ILE A 237 5.98 3.62 -1.60
CA ILE A 237 4.87 4.11 -0.79
C ILE A 237 4.46 5.50 -1.27
N LEU A 238 3.17 5.71 -1.50
CA LEU A 238 2.61 7.04 -1.77
C LEU A 238 1.64 7.40 -0.65
N LEU A 239 1.91 8.53 0.00
CA LEU A 239 1.13 9.06 1.12
C LEU A 239 0.28 10.24 0.67
N ILE A 240 -0.98 10.29 1.09
CA ILE A 240 -1.73 11.56 1.17
C ILE A 240 -1.64 12.06 2.59
N GLU A 241 -1.18 13.30 2.78
CA GLU A 241 -1.17 13.95 4.08
C GLU A 241 -1.53 15.43 3.95
N HIS A 242 -2.06 15.99 5.05
CA HIS A 242 -2.37 17.42 5.16
C HIS A 242 -1.22 18.19 5.82
N ASP A 243 -0.48 17.54 6.71
CA ASP A 243 0.61 18.15 7.46
C ASP A 243 1.96 17.79 6.84
N MET A 244 2.72 18.83 6.49
CA MET A 244 4.08 18.66 5.97
C MET A 244 5.02 18.02 6.99
N ASN A 245 4.77 18.19 8.30
CA ASN A 245 5.60 17.60 9.33
C ASN A 245 5.61 16.06 9.23
N CYS A 246 4.50 15.44 8.85
CA CYS A 246 4.44 13.99 8.65
C CYS A 246 5.44 13.52 7.58
N LEU A 247 5.65 14.32 6.53
CA LEU A 247 6.57 13.97 5.44
C LEU A 247 8.03 14.32 5.74
N LEU A 248 8.28 15.34 6.56
CA LEU A 248 9.64 15.65 7.01
C LEU A 248 10.22 14.50 7.86
N TYR A 249 9.38 13.77 8.56
CA TYR A 249 9.80 12.55 9.28
C TYR A 249 10.07 11.36 8.32
N THR A 250 9.62 11.39 7.07
CA THR A 250 9.85 10.31 6.09
C THR A 250 10.97 10.63 5.09
N SER A 251 11.26 11.91 4.85
CA SER A 251 12.45 12.31 4.12
C SER A 251 13.64 12.23 5.07
N ASP A 252 14.65 11.44 4.74
CA ASP A 252 15.97 11.68 5.30
C ASP A 252 16.32 13.13 4.93
N ALA A 253 16.26 14.02 5.91
CA ALA A 253 16.80 15.35 5.74
C ALA A 253 18.30 15.15 5.45
N ALA A 254 18.64 15.17 4.17
CA ALA A 254 20.00 15.27 3.76
C ALA A 254 20.45 16.67 4.19
N ASP A 255 21.36 16.73 5.14
CA ASP A 255 22.20 17.89 5.42
C ASP A 255 22.94 18.36 4.16
#